data_d15abc658fbc4fc998336396d118e607
#
_entry.id   d15abc658fbc4fc998336396d118e607
#
_cell.length_a   1.000
_cell.length_b   1.000
_cell.length_c   1.000
_cell.angle_alpha   90.00
_cell.angle_beta   90.00
_cell.angle_gamma   90.00
#
_symmetry.space_group_name_H-M   'P 1'
#
loop_
_entity.id
_entity.type
_entity.pdbx_description
1 polymer ?
#
loop_
_entity_poly.entity_id
_entity_poly.type
_entity_poly.pdbx_seq_one_letter_code
_entity_poly.pdbx_strand_id
1 'polypeptide(L)'
;MGFFTKKTVMITGAGRAVLSDGKCGSIGYGIATAFAKEGANLVITGRNVQKLNDAKEELERLYGISVLPVQADVHAGADNAAVVKQVVEQAIAAFGAIHVLINNAQASASGVTLADHTTEQFDLAMYSGLYATFHYMQACYPYLKETQGSVINFASGAGLFGNYGQCAYAAAKEGIRGLTRVAATEWGR
;
A
#
# COMPACT_ATOMS: atom_id res chain seq x y z
N MET A 1 4.82 -26.19 2.00
CA MET A 1 5.57 -24.97 2.36
C MET A 1 5.21 -23.94 1.29
N GLY A 2 4.65 -22.79 1.67
CA GLY A 2 4.20 -21.79 0.70
C GLY A 2 5.36 -21.07 0.03
N PHE A 3 5.11 -20.46 -1.11
CA PHE A 3 6.13 -19.80 -1.94
C PHE A 3 6.79 -18.60 -1.24
N PHE A 4 6.07 -17.94 -0.32
CA PHE A 4 6.56 -16.80 0.44
C PHE A 4 6.95 -17.12 1.90
N THR A 5 7.11 -18.39 2.26
CA THR A 5 7.54 -18.78 3.61
C THR A 5 8.85 -18.08 3.99
N LYS A 6 8.86 -17.44 5.19
CA LYS A 6 9.96 -16.61 5.70
C LYS A 6 10.22 -15.31 4.93
N LYS A 7 9.39 -14.95 3.97
CA LYS A 7 9.48 -13.64 3.30
C LYS A 7 8.56 -12.64 3.99
N THR A 8 8.95 -11.37 4.00
CA THR A 8 8.18 -10.26 4.55
C THR A 8 7.56 -9.45 3.42
N VAL A 9 6.25 -9.26 3.47
CA VAL A 9 5.48 -8.49 2.50
C VAL A 9 4.83 -7.30 3.22
N MET A 10 5.12 -6.09 2.76
CA MET A 10 4.51 -4.85 3.25
C MET A 10 3.37 -4.44 2.32
N ILE A 11 2.18 -4.20 2.89
CA ILE A 11 0.97 -3.86 2.13
C ILE A 11 0.32 -2.63 2.74
N THR A 12 0.18 -1.56 1.97
CA THR A 12 -0.52 -0.37 2.43
C THR A 12 -2.03 -0.49 2.22
N GLY A 13 -2.84 -0.04 3.21
CA GLY A 13 -4.30 -0.10 3.14
C GLY A 13 -4.87 -1.51 3.24
N ALA A 14 -4.35 -2.35 4.14
CA ALA A 14 -4.72 -3.76 4.25
C ALA A 14 -5.49 -4.13 5.54
N GLY A 15 -6.18 -3.17 6.17
CA GLY A 15 -7.08 -3.46 7.29
C GLY A 15 -8.21 -4.42 6.88
N ARG A 16 -8.70 -5.22 7.85
CA ARG A 16 -9.76 -6.21 7.60
C ARG A 16 -10.99 -5.57 6.98
N ALA A 17 -11.41 -6.12 5.87
CA ALA A 17 -12.64 -5.78 5.20
C ALA A 17 -13.27 -7.05 4.65
N VAL A 18 -14.45 -7.40 5.15
CA VAL A 18 -15.18 -8.62 4.79
C VAL A 18 -16.62 -8.24 4.45
N LEU A 19 -17.12 -8.77 3.36
CA LEU A 19 -18.49 -8.63 2.94
C LEU A 19 -19.44 -9.53 3.77
N SER A 20 -20.74 -9.31 3.68
CA SER A 20 -21.76 -10.10 4.39
C SER A 20 -21.73 -11.60 4.03
N ASP A 21 -21.24 -11.95 2.85
CA ASP A 21 -21.05 -13.32 2.39
C ASP A 21 -19.70 -13.95 2.79
N GLY A 22 -18.91 -13.25 3.62
CA GLY A 22 -17.61 -13.71 4.12
C GLY A 22 -16.44 -13.49 3.16
N LYS A 23 -16.64 -12.93 1.97
CA LYS A 23 -15.58 -12.66 1.02
C LYS A 23 -14.78 -11.39 1.38
N CYS A 24 -13.55 -11.28 0.86
CA CYS A 24 -12.76 -10.06 1.02
C CYS A 24 -13.47 -8.84 0.45
N GLY A 25 -13.66 -7.81 1.27
CA GLY A 25 -14.35 -6.58 0.94
C GLY A 25 -13.45 -5.44 0.47
N SER A 26 -12.12 -5.66 0.41
CA SER A 26 -11.15 -4.69 -0.12
C SER A 26 -9.98 -5.38 -0.81
N ILE A 27 -9.36 -4.66 -1.74
CA ILE A 27 -8.19 -5.15 -2.49
C ILE A 27 -7.03 -5.44 -1.53
N GLY A 28 -6.69 -4.51 -0.64
CA GLY A 28 -5.55 -4.65 0.27
C GLY A 28 -5.68 -5.85 1.21
N TYR A 29 -6.85 -6.08 1.79
CA TYR A 29 -7.08 -7.25 2.65
C TYR A 29 -7.08 -8.57 1.85
N GLY A 30 -7.61 -8.55 0.62
CA GLY A 30 -7.54 -9.70 -0.28
C GLY A 30 -6.11 -10.08 -0.64
N ILE A 31 -5.25 -9.09 -0.91
CA ILE A 31 -3.82 -9.29 -1.15
C ILE A 31 -3.13 -9.86 0.09
N ALA A 32 -3.38 -9.27 1.27
CA ALA A 32 -2.84 -9.76 2.54
C ALA A 32 -3.21 -11.24 2.77
N THR A 33 -4.46 -11.60 2.52
CA THR A 33 -4.94 -12.98 2.61
C THR A 33 -4.22 -13.91 1.63
N ALA A 34 -3.99 -13.47 0.40
CA ALA A 34 -3.30 -14.28 -0.62
C ALA A 34 -1.84 -14.55 -0.21
N PHE A 35 -1.10 -13.54 0.25
CA PHE A 35 0.27 -13.73 0.72
C PHE A 35 0.35 -14.54 2.02
N ALA A 36 -0.62 -14.37 2.92
CA ALA A 36 -0.73 -15.18 4.14
C ALA A 36 -0.88 -16.68 3.82
N LYS A 37 -1.71 -17.04 2.83
CA LYS A 37 -1.85 -18.42 2.35
C LYS A 37 -0.55 -19.02 1.86
N GLU A 38 0.33 -18.20 1.29
CA GLU A 38 1.65 -18.59 0.81
C GLU A 38 2.75 -18.52 1.89
N GLY A 39 2.36 -18.26 3.16
CA GLY A 39 3.25 -18.32 4.31
C GLY A 39 4.12 -17.08 4.54
N ALA A 40 3.76 -15.95 3.95
CA ALA A 40 4.46 -14.68 4.16
C ALA A 40 4.20 -14.11 5.56
N ASN A 41 5.23 -13.51 6.18
CA ASN A 41 5.01 -12.54 7.25
C ASN A 41 4.55 -11.21 6.64
N LEU A 42 3.63 -10.53 7.31
CA LEU A 42 2.99 -9.34 6.76
C LEU A 42 3.24 -8.10 7.63
N VAL A 43 3.54 -6.99 6.96
CA VAL A 43 3.39 -5.65 7.53
C VAL A 43 2.19 -5.02 6.84
N ILE A 44 1.16 -4.71 7.61
CA ILE A 44 -0.08 -4.13 7.08
C ILE A 44 -0.29 -2.74 7.65
N THR A 45 -0.58 -1.76 6.79
CA THR A 45 -0.84 -0.40 7.24
C THR A 45 -2.25 0.07 6.93
N GLY A 46 -2.71 1.08 7.67
CA GLY A 46 -3.99 1.71 7.49
C GLY A 46 -4.30 2.71 8.60
N ARG A 47 -5.40 3.44 8.47
CA ARG A 47 -5.81 4.47 9.45
C ARG A 47 -6.59 3.90 10.62
N ASN A 48 -7.35 2.84 10.40
CA ASN A 48 -8.23 2.24 11.41
C ASN A 48 -7.52 1.11 12.15
N VAL A 49 -7.14 1.37 13.39
CA VAL A 49 -6.41 0.42 14.27
C VAL A 49 -7.20 -0.85 14.50
N GLN A 50 -8.53 -0.77 14.72
CA GLN A 50 -9.35 -1.95 14.96
C GLN A 50 -9.34 -2.89 13.75
N LYS A 51 -9.53 -2.35 12.53
CA LYS A 51 -9.46 -3.15 11.31
C LYS A 51 -8.09 -3.78 11.06
N LEU A 52 -7.02 -3.12 11.50
CA LEU A 52 -5.67 -3.68 11.41
C LEU A 52 -5.47 -4.83 12.40
N ASN A 53 -5.93 -4.67 13.64
CA ASN A 53 -5.86 -5.72 14.65
C ASN A 53 -6.73 -6.92 14.29
N ASP A 54 -7.95 -6.69 13.80
CA ASP A 54 -8.84 -7.75 13.32
C ASP A 54 -8.18 -8.54 12.16
N ALA A 55 -7.49 -7.84 11.24
CA ALA A 55 -6.75 -8.47 10.15
C ALA A 55 -5.60 -9.35 10.69
N LYS A 56 -4.83 -8.82 11.65
CA LYS A 56 -3.76 -9.57 12.30
C LYS A 56 -4.29 -10.84 12.93
N GLU A 57 -5.26 -10.74 13.82
CA GLU A 57 -5.82 -11.89 14.55
C GLU A 57 -6.36 -12.97 13.59
N GLU A 58 -7.10 -12.56 12.56
CA GLU A 58 -7.67 -13.50 11.60
C GLU A 58 -6.59 -14.18 10.75
N LEU A 59 -5.64 -13.43 10.21
CA LEU A 59 -4.60 -13.96 9.33
C LEU A 59 -3.61 -14.86 10.08
N GLU A 60 -3.21 -14.47 11.29
CA GLU A 60 -2.34 -15.30 12.15
C GLU A 60 -3.05 -16.61 12.55
N ARG A 61 -4.32 -16.53 12.94
CA ARG A 61 -5.12 -17.72 13.32
C ARG A 61 -5.34 -18.69 12.16
N LEU A 62 -5.59 -18.16 10.94
CA LEU A 62 -5.91 -18.99 9.79
C LEU A 62 -4.69 -19.60 9.11
N TYR A 63 -3.55 -18.90 9.12
CA TYR A 63 -2.39 -19.26 8.30
C TYR A 63 -1.10 -19.51 9.08
N GLY A 64 -1.09 -19.25 10.40
CA GLY A 64 0.09 -19.50 11.24
C GLY A 64 1.31 -18.65 10.90
N ILE A 65 1.08 -17.46 10.35
CA ILE A 65 2.10 -16.46 10.00
C ILE A 65 2.21 -15.41 11.09
N SER A 66 3.16 -14.47 10.95
CA SER A 66 3.24 -13.28 11.81
C SER A 66 2.78 -12.04 11.06
N VAL A 67 1.96 -11.22 11.72
CA VAL A 67 1.45 -9.96 11.14
C VAL A 67 1.79 -8.78 12.05
N LEU A 68 2.46 -7.77 11.51
CA LEU A 68 2.70 -6.47 12.15
C LEU A 68 1.68 -5.45 11.62
N PRO A 69 0.68 -5.06 12.42
CA PRO A 69 -0.21 -3.97 12.08
C PRO A 69 0.44 -2.64 12.47
N VAL A 70 0.49 -1.68 11.56
CA VAL A 70 1.03 -0.34 11.82
C VAL A 70 0.01 0.71 11.42
N GLN A 71 -0.45 1.51 12.39
CA GLN A 71 -1.29 2.66 12.05
C GLN A 71 -0.48 3.69 11.30
N ALA A 72 -0.92 4.06 10.10
CA ALA A 72 -0.28 5.06 9.27
C ALA A 72 -1.33 5.85 8.49
N ASP A 73 -1.29 7.16 8.62
CA ASP A 73 -2.08 8.08 7.84
C ASP A 73 -1.16 8.83 6.86
N VAL A 74 -1.27 8.48 5.59
CA VAL A 74 -0.43 9.02 4.52
C VAL A 74 -1.08 10.14 3.71
N HIS A 75 -2.27 10.59 4.10
CA HIS A 75 -2.92 11.71 3.40
C HIS A 75 -2.66 13.08 4.07
N ALA A 76 -1.95 13.09 5.19
CA ALA A 76 -1.75 14.29 6.00
C ALA A 76 -0.70 15.29 5.44
N GLY A 77 -0.27 15.14 4.19
CA GLY A 77 0.58 16.13 3.53
C GLY A 77 2.06 16.05 3.90
N ALA A 78 2.62 17.14 4.46
CA ALA A 78 4.07 17.29 4.65
C ALA A 78 4.75 16.20 5.51
N ASP A 79 4.00 15.52 6.37
CA ASP A 79 4.53 14.50 7.29
C ASP A 79 4.59 13.09 6.70
N ASN A 80 4.14 12.89 5.46
CA ASN A 80 4.13 11.57 4.82
C ASN A 80 5.49 10.85 4.88
N ALA A 81 6.59 11.56 4.64
CA ALA A 81 7.92 10.97 4.68
C ALA A 81 8.28 10.45 6.08
N ALA A 82 7.96 11.20 7.13
CA ALA A 82 8.21 10.81 8.52
C ALA A 82 7.36 9.61 8.93
N VAL A 83 6.07 9.61 8.58
CA VAL A 83 5.15 8.48 8.83
C VAL A 83 5.66 7.21 8.15
N VAL A 84 6.03 7.28 6.88
CA VAL A 84 6.53 6.14 6.12
C VAL A 84 7.85 5.61 6.71
N LYS A 85 8.77 6.50 7.10
CA LYS A 85 10.02 6.12 7.75
C LYS A 85 9.77 5.30 9.01
N GLN A 86 8.87 5.74 9.88
CA GLN A 86 8.50 5.01 11.10
C GLN A 86 7.91 3.62 10.79
N VAL A 87 7.07 3.50 9.77
CA VAL A 87 6.51 2.21 9.34
C VAL A 87 7.62 1.24 8.92
N VAL A 88 8.55 1.71 8.10
CA VAL A 88 9.67 0.88 7.61
C VAL A 88 10.60 0.48 8.75
N GLU A 89 10.93 1.39 9.66
CA GLU A 89 11.74 1.09 10.85
C GLU A 89 11.10 0.00 11.72
N GLN A 90 9.79 0.07 11.97
CA GLN A 90 9.06 -0.95 12.71
C GLN A 90 9.06 -2.30 11.98
N ALA A 91 8.88 -2.30 10.65
CA ALA A 91 8.92 -3.50 9.84
C ALA A 91 10.28 -4.21 9.93
N ILE A 92 11.37 -3.44 9.84
CA ILE A 92 12.73 -3.98 9.94
C ILE A 92 13.04 -4.46 11.35
N ALA A 93 12.60 -3.74 12.38
CA ALA A 93 12.76 -4.18 13.76
C ALA A 93 12.04 -5.52 14.04
N ALA A 94 10.87 -5.73 13.42
CA ALA A 94 10.07 -6.94 13.61
C ALA A 94 10.56 -8.15 12.79
N PHE A 95 10.96 -7.95 11.54
CA PHE A 95 11.21 -9.03 10.59
C PHE A 95 12.60 -9.02 9.94
N GLY A 96 13.41 -7.99 10.15
CA GLY A 96 14.78 -7.87 9.64
C GLY A 96 14.91 -7.60 8.13
N ALA A 97 13.86 -7.79 7.33
CA ALA A 97 13.91 -7.67 5.88
C ALA A 97 12.55 -7.29 5.28
N ILE A 98 12.57 -6.72 4.08
CA ILE A 98 11.38 -6.50 3.22
C ILE A 98 11.66 -7.13 1.87
N HIS A 99 10.80 -8.05 1.43
CA HIS A 99 10.94 -8.76 0.16
C HIS A 99 9.96 -8.26 -0.91
N VAL A 100 8.78 -7.78 -0.48
CA VAL A 100 7.77 -7.22 -1.39
C VAL A 100 7.15 -5.99 -0.77
N LEU A 101 7.06 -4.92 -1.54
CA LEU A 101 6.29 -3.72 -1.21
C LEU A 101 5.07 -3.61 -2.11
N ILE A 102 3.88 -3.44 -1.52
CA ILE A 102 2.63 -3.27 -2.26
C ILE A 102 1.99 -1.94 -1.85
N ASN A 103 2.05 -0.96 -2.75
CA ASN A 103 1.45 0.35 -2.61
C ASN A 103 0.00 0.31 -3.14
N ASN A 104 -0.93 0.01 -2.23
CA ASN A 104 -2.35 -0.14 -2.54
C ASN A 104 -3.21 1.00 -1.96
N ALA A 105 -2.82 1.58 -0.82
CA ALA A 105 -3.60 2.63 -0.16
C ALA A 105 -3.74 3.88 -1.04
N GLN A 106 -4.95 4.41 -1.12
CA GLN A 106 -5.23 5.73 -1.67
C GLN A 106 -6.59 6.23 -1.20
N ALA A 107 -6.72 7.54 -1.02
CA ALA A 107 -7.98 8.25 -0.83
C ALA A 107 -8.20 9.23 -1.99
N SER A 108 -9.45 9.55 -2.29
CA SER A 108 -9.80 10.55 -3.30
C SER A 108 -11.22 11.07 -3.08
N ALA A 109 -11.48 12.29 -3.56
CA ALA A 109 -12.82 12.82 -3.72
C ALA A 109 -13.31 12.44 -5.13
N SER A 110 -14.20 11.47 -5.22
CA SER A 110 -14.78 11.01 -6.48
C SER A 110 -16.14 11.68 -6.74
N GLY A 111 -16.49 11.86 -8.01
CA GLY A 111 -17.76 12.46 -8.44
C GLY A 111 -17.73 13.98 -8.55
N VAL A 112 -16.59 14.64 -8.31
CA VAL A 112 -16.40 16.08 -8.45
C VAL A 112 -15.78 16.38 -9.80
N THR A 113 -16.36 17.33 -10.57
CA THR A 113 -15.83 17.70 -11.89
C THR A 113 -14.48 18.40 -11.76
N LEU A 114 -13.73 18.46 -12.85
CA LEU A 114 -12.45 19.19 -12.88
C LEU A 114 -12.63 20.67 -12.53
N ALA A 115 -13.71 21.29 -13.00
CA ALA A 115 -13.99 22.70 -12.76
C ALA A 115 -14.32 23.01 -11.28
N ASP A 116 -14.92 22.07 -10.58
CA ASP A 116 -15.38 22.22 -9.18
C ASP A 116 -14.41 21.61 -8.16
N HIS A 117 -13.33 20.99 -8.62
CA HIS A 117 -12.38 20.29 -7.74
C HIS A 117 -11.57 21.30 -6.91
N THR A 118 -11.61 21.16 -5.60
CA THR A 118 -10.80 22.03 -4.73
C THR A 118 -9.35 21.55 -4.64
N THR A 119 -8.45 22.45 -4.25
CA THR A 119 -7.04 22.10 -4.01
C THR A 119 -6.89 21.01 -2.95
N GLU A 120 -7.68 21.09 -1.87
CA GLU A 120 -7.65 20.10 -0.77
C GLU A 120 -8.08 18.71 -1.26
N GLN A 121 -9.07 18.64 -2.14
CA GLN A 121 -9.50 17.38 -2.76
C GLN A 121 -8.43 16.82 -3.71
N PHE A 122 -7.75 17.71 -4.45
CA PHE A 122 -6.64 17.33 -5.32
C PHE A 122 -5.46 16.80 -4.49
N ASP A 123 -5.07 17.55 -3.46
CA ASP A 123 -3.98 17.20 -2.56
C ASP A 123 -4.23 15.89 -1.83
N LEU A 124 -5.47 15.61 -1.41
CA LEU A 124 -5.84 14.33 -0.81
C LEU A 124 -5.44 13.15 -1.69
N ALA A 125 -5.71 13.19 -2.98
CA ALA A 125 -5.35 12.12 -3.90
C ALA A 125 -3.85 12.07 -4.18
N MET A 126 -3.21 13.23 -4.32
CA MET A 126 -1.78 13.33 -4.58
C MET A 126 -0.96 12.82 -3.37
N TYR A 127 -1.26 13.27 -2.16
CA TYR A 127 -0.52 12.86 -0.96
C TYR A 127 -0.76 11.41 -0.60
N SER A 128 -2.02 10.95 -0.59
CA SER A 128 -2.32 9.56 -0.23
C SER A 128 -1.93 8.54 -1.29
N GLY A 129 -1.88 8.93 -2.56
CA GLY A 129 -1.53 8.07 -3.69
C GLY A 129 -0.08 8.23 -4.13
N LEU A 130 0.22 9.32 -4.84
CA LEU A 130 1.51 9.51 -5.50
C LEU A 130 2.66 9.71 -4.51
N TYR A 131 2.54 10.68 -3.60
CA TYR A 131 3.60 10.96 -2.63
C TYR A 131 3.83 9.80 -1.66
N ALA A 132 2.75 9.17 -1.17
CA ALA A 132 2.88 7.99 -0.31
C ALA A 132 3.62 6.86 -1.03
N THR A 133 3.25 6.56 -2.28
CA THR A 133 3.94 5.56 -3.10
C THR A 133 5.42 5.90 -3.27
N PHE A 134 5.75 7.15 -3.59
CA PHE A 134 7.13 7.63 -3.72
C PHE A 134 7.92 7.41 -2.42
N HIS A 135 7.38 7.84 -1.28
CA HIS A 135 8.08 7.71 0.01
C HIS A 135 8.27 6.26 0.43
N TYR A 136 7.25 5.39 0.27
CA TYR A 136 7.40 3.96 0.57
C TYR A 136 8.44 3.29 -0.34
N MET A 137 8.44 3.59 -1.64
CA MET A 137 9.46 3.08 -2.56
C MET A 137 10.86 3.50 -2.13
N GLN A 138 11.06 4.80 -1.83
CA GLN A 138 12.35 5.33 -1.41
C GLN A 138 12.83 4.73 -0.08
N ALA A 139 11.96 4.66 0.93
CA ALA A 139 12.31 4.14 2.25
C ALA A 139 12.56 2.63 2.26
N CYS A 140 11.84 1.86 1.43
CA CYS A 140 12.01 0.42 1.33
C CYS A 140 13.16 0.00 0.40
N TYR A 141 13.64 0.90 -0.48
CA TYR A 141 14.65 0.56 -1.51
C TYR A 141 15.90 -0.15 -0.97
N PRO A 142 16.57 0.31 0.12
CA PRO A 142 17.76 -0.37 0.62
C PRO A 142 17.51 -1.85 0.93
N TYR A 143 16.39 -2.14 1.57
CA TYR A 143 16.01 -3.49 1.99
C TYR A 143 15.54 -4.36 0.82
N LEU A 144 14.82 -3.77 -0.13
CA LEU A 144 14.42 -4.45 -1.36
C LEU A 144 15.63 -4.79 -2.22
N LYS A 145 16.64 -3.92 -2.27
CA LYS A 145 17.90 -4.19 -2.97
C LYS A 145 18.64 -5.39 -2.36
N GLU A 146 18.74 -5.47 -1.04
CA GLU A 146 19.39 -6.58 -0.33
C GLU A 146 18.67 -7.92 -0.57
N THR A 147 17.35 -7.91 -0.60
CA THR A 147 16.53 -9.11 -0.78
C THR A 147 16.30 -9.49 -2.24
N GLN A 148 16.76 -8.68 -3.19
CA GLN A 148 16.37 -8.75 -4.61
C GLN A 148 14.84 -8.77 -4.75
N GLY A 149 14.18 -7.92 -3.97
CA GLY A 149 12.74 -7.89 -3.78
C GLY A 149 11.97 -7.25 -4.93
N SER A 150 10.67 -7.12 -4.74
CA SER A 150 9.76 -6.59 -5.76
C SER A 150 8.88 -5.48 -5.24
N VAL A 151 8.45 -4.58 -6.13
CA VAL A 151 7.47 -3.52 -5.84
C VAL A 151 6.26 -3.70 -6.73
N ILE A 152 5.07 -3.61 -6.14
CA ILE A 152 3.79 -3.59 -6.86
C ILE A 152 3.09 -2.28 -6.54
N ASN A 153 2.87 -1.45 -7.56
CA ASN A 153 2.15 -0.19 -7.47
C ASN A 153 0.79 -0.29 -8.18
N PHE A 154 -0.27 0.14 -7.51
CA PHE A 154 -1.61 0.11 -8.09
C PHE A 154 -1.87 1.36 -8.93
N ALA A 155 -1.88 1.21 -10.24
CA ALA A 155 -2.41 2.17 -11.20
C ALA A 155 -3.95 2.01 -11.34
N SER A 156 -4.55 2.67 -12.31
CA SER A 156 -5.99 2.58 -12.58
C SER A 156 -6.31 2.85 -14.04
N GLY A 157 -7.33 2.18 -14.56
CA GLY A 157 -7.95 2.53 -15.83
C GLY A 157 -8.50 3.97 -15.87
N ALA A 158 -8.85 4.54 -14.71
CA ALA A 158 -9.31 5.92 -14.62
C ALA A 158 -8.27 6.93 -15.15
N GLY A 159 -6.97 6.69 -14.93
CA GLY A 159 -5.90 7.49 -15.49
C GLY A 159 -5.78 7.32 -17.00
N LEU A 160 -5.89 6.08 -17.48
CA LEU A 160 -5.77 5.78 -18.92
C LEU A 160 -6.92 6.32 -19.76
N PHE A 161 -8.14 6.26 -19.25
CA PHE A 161 -9.35 6.57 -20.01
C PHE A 161 -9.99 7.91 -19.63
N GLY A 162 -9.53 8.57 -18.57
CA GLY A 162 -10.07 9.86 -18.15
C GLY A 162 -11.48 9.76 -17.59
N ASN A 163 -11.72 8.98 -16.56
CA ASN A 163 -13.03 8.81 -15.98
C ASN A 163 -13.60 10.12 -15.41
N TYR A 164 -14.87 10.40 -15.72
CA TYR A 164 -15.60 11.57 -15.23
C TYR A 164 -15.56 11.66 -13.70
N GLY A 165 -15.34 12.86 -13.17
CA GLY A 165 -15.34 13.12 -11.73
C GLY A 165 -14.16 12.51 -10.95
N GLN A 166 -13.05 12.16 -11.62
CA GLN A 166 -11.89 11.54 -10.99
C GLN A 166 -10.55 12.23 -11.35
N CYS A 167 -10.55 13.56 -11.56
CA CYS A 167 -9.37 14.26 -12.07
C CYS A 167 -8.12 14.08 -11.19
N ALA A 168 -8.21 14.30 -9.88
CA ALA A 168 -7.08 14.16 -8.95
C ALA A 168 -6.64 12.68 -8.81
N TYR A 169 -7.60 11.76 -8.75
CA TYR A 169 -7.31 10.34 -8.70
C TYR A 169 -6.58 9.87 -9.96
N ALA A 170 -7.08 10.26 -11.15
CA ALA A 170 -6.46 9.93 -12.43
C ALA A 170 -5.03 10.50 -12.52
N ALA A 171 -4.83 11.76 -12.14
CA ALA A 171 -3.51 12.40 -12.10
C ALA A 171 -2.53 11.64 -11.19
N ALA A 172 -2.93 11.29 -9.97
CA ALA A 172 -2.11 10.52 -9.06
C ALA A 172 -1.76 9.13 -9.63
N LYS A 173 -2.72 8.42 -10.22
CA LYS A 173 -2.52 7.08 -10.80
C LYS A 173 -1.60 7.07 -12.02
N GLU A 174 -1.66 8.10 -12.87
CA GLU A 174 -0.70 8.26 -13.97
C GLU A 174 0.69 8.67 -13.46
N GLY A 175 0.79 9.50 -12.44
CA GLY A 175 2.05 9.78 -11.76
C GLY A 175 2.71 8.51 -11.19
N ILE A 176 1.94 7.63 -10.56
CA ILE A 176 2.42 6.32 -10.08
C ILE A 176 2.94 5.45 -11.23
N ARG A 177 2.28 5.44 -12.39
CA ARG A 177 2.79 4.73 -13.58
C ARG A 177 4.12 5.26 -14.07
N GLY A 178 4.28 6.60 -14.11
CA GLY A 178 5.55 7.25 -14.46
C GLY A 178 6.65 6.85 -13.49
N LEU A 179 6.39 6.99 -12.19
CA LEU A 179 7.31 6.62 -11.11
C LEU A 179 7.74 5.14 -11.20
N THR A 180 6.80 4.25 -11.48
CA THR A 180 7.07 2.81 -11.62
C THR A 180 8.03 2.51 -12.79
N ARG A 181 7.87 3.19 -13.94
CA ARG A 181 8.75 3.01 -15.09
C ARG A 181 10.17 3.49 -14.81
N VAL A 182 10.32 4.65 -14.13
CA VAL A 182 11.64 5.16 -13.73
C VAL A 182 12.33 4.19 -12.79
N ALA A 183 11.63 3.76 -11.74
CA ALA A 183 12.18 2.79 -10.78
C ALA A 183 12.59 1.47 -11.45
N ALA A 184 11.78 0.96 -12.38
CA ALA A 184 12.11 -0.27 -13.10
C ALA A 184 13.40 -0.12 -13.95
N THR A 185 13.64 1.07 -14.52
CA THR A 185 14.86 1.35 -15.27
C THR A 185 16.09 1.48 -14.37
N GLU A 186 15.94 2.10 -13.19
CA GLU A 186 17.05 2.36 -12.26
C GLU A 186 17.40 1.12 -11.41
N TRP A 187 16.40 0.36 -10.97
CA TRP A 187 16.54 -0.73 -10.00
C TRP A 187 16.57 -2.12 -10.62
N GLY A 188 16.18 -2.25 -11.88
CA GLY A 188 16.13 -3.51 -12.62
C GLY A 188 17.46 -3.95 -13.25
N ARG A 189 18.58 -3.27 -12.91
CA ARG A 189 19.93 -3.54 -13.45
C ARG A 189 20.79 -4.36 -12.51
#